data_84e3a9367909ac460dfccce0a5597de5
#
_entry.id   84e3a9367909ac460dfccce0a5597de5
#
_cell.length_a   1.000
_cell.length_b   1.000
_cell.length_c   1.000
_cell.angle_alpha   90.00
_cell.angle_beta   90.00
_cell.angle_gamma   90.00
#
_symmetry.space_group_name_H-M   'P 1'
#
loop_
_entity.id
_entity.type
_entity.pdbx_description
1 polymer ?
#
loop_
_entity_poly.entity_id
_entity_poly.type
_entity_poly.pdbx_seq_one_letter_code
_entity_poly.pdbx_strand_id
1 'polypeptide(L)'
;PSGEGPLTWHFKAEKVRTFAWASSKAFLWDGCFLKESGSPGPDGKLSGTMCMSVYPKEAMPVWGEHSTDDLRFSIDHYNQKWIRYPYPSATNVNGIVGGMEYPMIIFCGGRGDERGLFGVTTHEIGHNWFPMLINTDERRHGWMDEGFNTFINYYANQARYPSEGTHRRGNARD
;
A
#
# COMPACT_ATOMS: atom_id res chain seq x y z
N PRO A 1 10.94 18.30 20.55
CA PRO A 1 12.28 18.22 21.09
C PRO A 1 13.04 19.48 20.72
N SER A 2 13.45 20.24 21.73
CA SER A 2 14.23 21.48 21.61
C SER A 2 15.69 21.24 21.93
N GLY A 3 16.28 20.16 21.40
CA GLY A 3 17.64 19.78 21.68
C GLY A 3 18.56 19.96 20.48
N GLU A 4 19.69 20.59 20.66
CA GLU A 4 20.81 20.52 19.73
C GLU A 4 21.46 19.14 19.89
N GLY A 5 21.60 18.39 18.77
CA GLY A 5 22.25 17.09 18.75
C GLY A 5 21.49 16.01 17.94
N PRO A 6 22.04 14.79 17.87
CA PRO A 6 21.41 13.69 17.16
C PRO A 6 20.12 13.26 17.84
N LEU A 7 19.05 13.08 17.03
CA LEU A 7 17.76 12.55 17.48
C LEU A 7 17.74 11.02 17.25
N THR A 8 17.23 10.29 18.23
CA THR A 8 17.00 8.84 18.09
C THR A 8 15.52 8.60 17.87
N TRP A 9 15.22 7.87 16.79
CA TRP A 9 13.87 7.41 16.46
C TRP A 9 13.80 5.91 16.67
N HIS A 10 12.78 5.46 17.40
CA HIS A 10 12.56 4.05 17.67
C HIS A 10 11.24 3.61 17.01
N PHE A 11 11.33 2.65 16.09
CA PHE A 11 10.18 2.05 15.43
C PHE A 11 10.02 0.61 15.87
N LYS A 12 8.76 0.17 16.02
CA LYS A 12 8.40 -1.19 16.35
C LYS A 12 7.34 -1.69 15.37
N ALA A 13 7.56 -2.87 14.80
CA ALA A 13 6.60 -3.56 13.99
C ALA A 13 6.44 -5.00 14.49
N GLU A 14 5.20 -5.46 14.61
CA GLU A 14 4.89 -6.81 15.09
C GLU A 14 4.29 -7.66 13.98
N LYS A 15 4.59 -8.97 13.99
CA LYS A 15 4.06 -9.95 13.03
C LYS A 15 4.40 -9.62 11.58
N VAL A 16 5.62 -9.15 11.34
CA VAL A 16 6.13 -8.81 10.02
C VAL A 16 7.25 -9.76 9.61
N ARG A 17 7.33 -10.08 8.32
CA ARG A 17 8.42 -10.91 7.76
C ARG A 17 9.65 -10.11 7.37
N THR A 18 9.44 -8.86 7.01
CA THR A 18 10.48 -7.90 6.59
C THR A 18 10.13 -6.53 7.16
N PHE A 19 11.08 -5.60 7.07
CA PHE A 19 10.90 -4.25 7.61
C PHE A 19 11.57 -3.23 6.69
N ALA A 20 10.90 -2.10 6.47
CA ALA A 20 11.45 -0.95 5.76
C ALA A 20 11.05 0.35 6.44
N TRP A 21 11.77 1.41 6.13
CA TRP A 21 11.49 2.76 6.60
C TRP A 21 11.92 3.79 5.56
N ALA A 22 11.36 4.99 5.63
CA ALA A 22 11.72 6.11 4.78
C ALA A 22 11.90 7.38 5.60
N SER A 23 12.77 8.26 5.15
CA SER A 23 13.02 9.55 5.78
C SER A 23 13.44 10.57 4.73
N SER A 24 12.87 11.77 4.81
CA SER A 24 13.29 12.92 4.01
C SER A 24 12.89 14.21 4.70
N LYS A 25 13.73 15.24 4.58
CA LYS A 25 13.38 16.60 5.01
C LYS A 25 12.39 17.29 4.06
N ALA A 26 12.19 16.73 2.87
CA ALA A 26 11.36 17.30 1.80
C ALA A 26 9.98 16.64 1.68
N PHE A 27 9.64 15.69 2.54
CA PHE A 27 8.34 15.03 2.49
C PHE A 27 7.21 15.97 2.91
N LEU A 28 6.20 16.04 2.06
CA LEU A 28 4.83 16.36 2.43
C LEU A 28 4.19 15.11 2.99
N TRP A 29 3.17 15.28 3.81
CA TRP A 29 2.49 14.16 4.45
C TRP A 29 0.97 14.38 4.46
N ASP A 30 0.24 13.35 4.03
CA ASP A 30 -1.21 13.27 4.10
C ASP A 30 -1.63 12.00 4.85
N GLY A 31 -2.82 12.01 5.44
CA GLY A 31 -3.33 10.84 6.12
C GLY A 31 -4.85 10.85 6.31
N CYS A 32 -5.40 9.65 6.36
CA CYS A 32 -6.80 9.41 6.71
C CYS A 32 -6.93 8.13 7.53
N PHE A 33 -8.04 7.97 8.23
CA PHE A 33 -8.27 6.81 9.10
C PHE A 33 -9.37 5.92 8.53
N LEU A 34 -9.04 4.64 8.31
CA LEU A 34 -9.98 3.60 7.89
C LEU A 34 -10.43 2.78 9.10
N LYS A 35 -11.67 3.01 9.57
CA LYS A 35 -12.23 2.39 10.77
C LYS A 35 -12.48 0.88 10.62
N GLU A 36 -12.92 0.46 9.44
CA GLU A 36 -13.33 -0.92 9.13
C GLU A 36 -12.12 -1.84 8.82
N SER A 37 -10.96 -1.55 9.40
CA SER A 37 -9.70 -2.26 9.15
C SER A 37 -8.96 -2.52 10.45
N GLY A 38 -7.77 -3.15 10.36
CA GLY A 38 -6.96 -3.48 11.51
C GLY A 38 -7.40 -4.76 12.23
N SER A 39 -6.65 -5.15 13.26
CA SER A 39 -6.95 -6.32 14.07
C SER A 39 -8.07 -6.04 15.08
N PRO A 40 -8.93 -7.02 15.36
CA PRO A 40 -9.89 -6.90 16.44
C PRO A 40 -9.19 -6.89 17.80
N GLY A 41 -9.61 -5.98 18.66
CA GLY A 41 -9.22 -5.94 20.06
C GLY A 41 -9.96 -7.00 20.91
N PRO A 42 -9.67 -7.06 22.23
CA PRO A 42 -10.34 -7.98 23.14
C PRO A 42 -11.87 -7.78 23.24
N ASP A 43 -12.34 -6.57 22.93
CA ASP A 43 -13.77 -6.22 22.89
C ASP A 43 -14.43 -6.48 21.52
N GLY A 44 -13.70 -7.08 20.59
CA GLY A 44 -14.14 -7.37 19.23
C GLY A 44 -14.17 -6.16 18.29
N LYS A 45 -13.87 -4.96 18.78
CA LYS A 45 -13.80 -3.77 17.93
C LYS A 45 -12.51 -3.75 17.13
N LEU A 46 -12.62 -3.27 15.89
CA LEU A 46 -11.45 -3.11 15.02
C LEU A 46 -10.60 -1.93 15.47
N SER A 47 -9.28 -2.12 15.40
CA SER A 47 -8.33 -1.06 15.74
C SER A 47 -8.31 0.10 14.73
N GLY A 48 -8.80 -0.15 13.51
CA GLY A 48 -8.66 0.74 12.38
C GLY A 48 -7.25 0.73 11.79
N THR A 49 -7.11 1.39 10.66
CA THR A 49 -5.81 1.54 9.98
C THR A 49 -5.59 3.01 9.63
N MET A 50 -4.45 3.56 10.02
CA MET A 50 -4.01 4.87 9.57
C MET A 50 -3.39 4.73 8.18
N CYS A 51 -4.06 5.25 7.16
CA CYS A 51 -3.54 5.32 5.79
C CYS A 51 -2.80 6.65 5.60
N MET A 52 -1.56 6.58 5.14
CA MET A 52 -0.67 7.74 5.01
C MET A 52 0.02 7.75 3.66
N SER A 53 0.33 8.95 3.17
CA SER A 53 1.20 9.14 2.01
C SER A 53 2.27 10.16 2.33
N VAL A 54 3.51 9.86 1.94
CA VAL A 54 4.63 10.79 2.05
C VAL A 54 5.34 10.92 0.70
N TYR A 55 5.53 12.15 0.27
CA TYR A 55 6.01 12.44 -1.07
C TYR A 55 6.66 13.82 -1.13
N PRO A 56 7.62 14.06 -2.05
CA PRO A 56 8.20 15.39 -2.26
C PRO A 56 7.23 16.27 -3.05
N LYS A 57 7.43 17.58 -2.98
CA LYS A 57 6.58 18.57 -3.69
C LYS A 57 6.50 18.33 -5.21
N GLU A 58 7.51 17.70 -5.79
CA GLU A 58 7.57 17.37 -7.21
C GLU A 58 6.55 16.29 -7.62
N ALA A 59 5.95 15.61 -6.66
CA ALA A 59 4.87 14.65 -6.89
C ALA A 59 3.47 15.31 -6.93
N MET A 60 3.37 16.59 -6.59
CA MET A 60 2.14 17.35 -6.71
C MET A 60 1.77 17.65 -8.18
N PRO A 61 0.48 17.81 -8.53
CA PRO A 61 -0.66 17.65 -7.62
C PRO A 61 -1.09 16.18 -7.40
N VAL A 62 -0.69 15.25 -8.27
CA VAL A 62 -1.22 13.90 -8.39
C VAL A 62 -1.18 13.16 -7.04
N TRP A 63 -0.05 13.20 -6.34
CA TRP A 63 0.08 12.52 -5.05
C TRP A 63 -0.77 13.14 -3.95
N GLY A 64 -0.81 14.47 -3.87
CA GLY A 64 -1.60 15.17 -2.85
C GLY A 64 -3.11 15.01 -3.03
N GLU A 65 -3.57 14.83 -4.27
CA GLU A 65 -4.99 14.68 -4.57
C GLU A 65 -5.47 13.23 -4.49
N HIS A 66 -4.60 12.24 -4.78
CA HIS A 66 -5.05 10.87 -5.03
C HIS A 66 -4.40 9.80 -4.12
N SER A 67 -3.11 9.92 -3.78
CA SER A 67 -2.35 8.83 -3.19
C SER A 67 -2.97 8.22 -1.93
N THR A 68 -3.38 9.05 -0.98
CA THR A 68 -3.95 8.57 0.29
C THR A 68 -5.34 7.96 0.09
N ASP A 69 -6.15 8.51 -0.81
CA ASP A 69 -7.46 7.94 -1.15
C ASP A 69 -7.32 6.60 -1.91
N ASP A 70 -6.38 6.51 -2.83
CA ASP A 70 -6.08 5.28 -3.56
C ASP A 70 -5.62 4.15 -2.62
N LEU A 71 -4.75 4.49 -1.66
CA LEU A 71 -4.30 3.56 -0.63
C LEU A 71 -5.47 3.09 0.25
N ARG A 72 -6.27 4.02 0.76
CA ARG A 72 -7.46 3.75 1.56
C ARG A 72 -8.47 2.88 0.79
N PHE A 73 -8.77 3.27 -0.46
CA PHE A 73 -9.69 2.52 -1.33
C PHE A 73 -9.22 1.09 -1.54
N SER A 74 -7.95 0.89 -1.85
CA SER A 74 -7.37 -0.43 -2.11
C SER A 74 -7.50 -1.34 -0.88
N ILE A 75 -7.15 -0.82 0.31
CA ILE A 75 -7.27 -1.58 1.56
C ILE A 75 -8.73 -1.91 1.85
N ASP A 76 -9.64 -0.95 1.73
CA ASP A 76 -11.07 -1.16 1.98
C ASP A 76 -11.66 -2.20 1.01
N HIS A 77 -11.34 -2.10 -0.29
CA HIS A 77 -11.77 -3.07 -1.29
C HIS A 77 -11.27 -4.49 -0.97
N TYR A 78 -9.99 -4.64 -0.63
CA TYR A 78 -9.42 -5.94 -0.29
C TYR A 78 -9.98 -6.50 1.02
N ASN A 79 -10.25 -5.66 2.02
CA ASN A 79 -10.93 -6.04 3.27
C ASN A 79 -12.32 -6.66 3.02
N GLN A 80 -13.06 -6.11 2.04
CA GLN A 80 -14.39 -6.57 1.69
C GLN A 80 -14.39 -7.87 0.89
N LYS A 81 -13.33 -8.13 0.14
CA LYS A 81 -13.25 -9.27 -0.80
C LYS A 81 -12.47 -10.45 -0.27
N TRP A 82 -11.46 -10.19 0.53
CA TRP A 82 -10.47 -11.19 0.95
C TRP A 82 -10.31 -11.23 2.47
N ILE A 83 -9.07 -11.38 2.94
CA ILE A 83 -8.72 -11.34 4.35
C ILE A 83 -8.58 -9.87 4.78
N ARG A 84 -9.07 -9.54 5.96
CA ARG A 84 -8.94 -8.18 6.51
C ARG A 84 -7.47 -7.81 6.75
N TYR A 85 -7.10 -6.62 6.35
CA TYR A 85 -5.80 -6.01 6.63
C TYR A 85 -5.59 -5.89 8.15
N PRO A 86 -4.60 -6.55 8.74
CA PRO A 86 -4.50 -6.65 10.20
C PRO A 86 -3.68 -5.54 10.84
N TYR A 87 -2.96 -4.76 10.05
CA TYR A 87 -1.99 -3.81 10.58
C TYR A 87 -2.62 -2.46 10.94
N PRO A 88 -2.03 -1.74 11.92
CA PRO A 88 -2.55 -0.45 12.40
C PRO A 88 -2.27 0.71 11.45
N SER A 89 -1.38 0.54 10.49
CA SER A 89 -1.00 1.58 9.54
C SER A 89 -0.68 1.02 8.15
N ALA A 90 -0.77 1.89 7.15
CA ALA A 90 -0.26 1.68 5.81
C ALA A 90 0.30 3.01 5.29
N THR A 91 1.51 3.00 4.74
CA THR A 91 2.17 4.21 4.24
C THR A 91 2.59 4.02 2.79
N ASN A 92 2.17 4.92 1.92
CA ASN A 92 2.65 5.01 0.55
C ASN A 92 3.76 6.05 0.47
N VAL A 93 4.93 5.66 -0.04
CA VAL A 93 6.13 6.51 -0.10
C VAL A 93 6.51 6.76 -1.54
N ASN A 94 6.59 8.03 -1.94
CA ASN A 94 7.20 8.42 -3.22
C ASN A 94 8.66 8.79 -3.02
N GLY A 95 9.54 8.10 -3.75
CA GLY A 95 10.98 8.31 -3.69
C GLY A 95 11.70 7.77 -4.91
N ILE A 96 12.94 7.35 -4.71
CA ILE A 96 13.79 6.77 -5.76
C ILE A 96 13.42 5.32 -6.10
N VAL A 97 12.68 4.64 -5.21
CA VAL A 97 12.16 3.29 -5.42
C VAL A 97 10.76 3.41 -5.99
N GLY A 98 10.55 2.88 -7.19
CA GLY A 98 9.35 3.10 -7.99
C GLY A 98 8.24 2.07 -7.83
N GLY A 99 8.54 0.93 -7.24
CA GLY A 99 7.60 -0.17 -6.96
C GLY A 99 8.30 -1.13 -6.02
N MET A 100 7.85 -1.22 -4.76
CA MET A 100 8.36 -2.18 -3.80
C MET A 100 7.44 -2.29 -2.59
N GLU A 101 7.14 -3.51 -2.24
CA GLU A 101 6.27 -3.86 -1.14
C GLU A 101 7.03 -4.22 0.13
N TYR A 102 6.49 -3.75 1.26
CA TYR A 102 6.83 -4.21 2.61
C TYR A 102 5.57 -4.20 3.48
N PRO A 103 5.55 -4.96 4.59
CA PRO A 103 4.45 -4.82 5.54
C PRO A 103 4.30 -3.38 6.01
N MET A 104 3.09 -2.83 5.85
CA MET A 104 2.72 -1.47 6.30
C MET A 104 3.38 -0.30 5.57
N ILE A 105 4.34 -0.51 4.69
CA ILE A 105 4.99 0.55 3.94
C ILE A 105 5.28 0.09 2.51
N ILE A 106 4.81 0.84 1.55
CA ILE A 106 5.02 0.58 0.14
C ILE A 106 5.74 1.75 -0.52
N PHE A 107 6.51 1.45 -1.55
CA PHE A 107 7.22 2.46 -2.32
C PHE A 107 6.64 2.50 -3.72
N CYS A 108 6.17 3.68 -4.13
CA CYS A 108 5.53 3.86 -5.42
C CYS A 108 6.21 4.99 -6.20
N GLY A 109 6.41 4.75 -7.50
CA GLY A 109 6.67 5.80 -8.48
C GLY A 109 5.34 6.48 -8.87
N GLY A 110 5.25 6.90 -10.13
CA GLY A 110 4.00 7.42 -10.69
C GLY A 110 3.70 8.85 -10.25
N ARG A 111 4.23 9.80 -11.01
CA ARG A 111 3.95 11.23 -10.83
C ARG A 111 3.21 11.82 -12.03
N GLY A 112 2.91 10.98 -13.02
CA GLY A 112 2.40 11.43 -14.32
C GLY A 112 0.89 11.55 -14.38
N ASP A 113 0.18 10.60 -13.83
CA ASP A 113 -1.29 10.56 -13.89
C ASP A 113 -1.89 9.74 -12.74
N GLU A 114 -3.18 10.00 -12.48
CA GLU A 114 -3.97 9.35 -11.43
C GLU A 114 -4.03 7.83 -11.60
N ARG A 115 -4.29 7.34 -12.81
CA ARG A 115 -4.44 5.91 -13.06
C ARG A 115 -3.16 5.12 -12.86
N GLY A 116 -2.04 5.68 -13.31
CA GLY A 116 -0.73 5.10 -13.08
C GLY A 116 -0.41 5.03 -11.59
N LEU A 117 -0.75 6.08 -10.84
CA LEU A 117 -0.59 6.10 -9.40
C LEU A 117 -1.50 5.07 -8.72
N PHE A 118 -2.79 5.03 -9.06
CA PHE A 118 -3.70 4.00 -8.55
C PHE A 118 -3.20 2.59 -8.85
N GLY A 119 -2.76 2.35 -10.09
CA GLY A 119 -2.27 1.05 -10.53
C GLY A 119 -1.09 0.54 -9.70
N VAL A 120 -0.07 1.38 -9.46
CA VAL A 120 1.08 1.00 -8.64
C VAL A 120 0.70 0.92 -7.16
N THR A 121 -0.10 1.84 -6.64
CA THR A 121 -0.53 1.84 -5.24
C THR A 121 -1.33 0.59 -4.88
N THR A 122 -2.32 0.22 -5.71
CA THR A 122 -3.14 -0.97 -5.49
C THR A 122 -2.34 -2.27 -5.65
N HIS A 123 -1.31 -2.26 -6.51
CA HIS A 123 -0.39 -3.37 -6.67
C HIS A 123 0.49 -3.54 -5.42
N GLU A 124 1.24 -2.52 -5.04
CA GLU A 124 2.18 -2.62 -3.93
C GLU A 124 1.47 -2.90 -2.59
N ILE A 125 0.33 -2.27 -2.32
CA ILE A 125 -0.41 -2.57 -1.09
C ILE A 125 -1.07 -3.96 -1.13
N GLY A 126 -1.41 -4.46 -2.32
CA GLY A 126 -1.95 -5.80 -2.51
C GLY A 126 -0.98 -6.90 -2.06
N HIS A 127 0.32 -6.68 -2.20
CA HIS A 127 1.35 -7.56 -1.68
C HIS A 127 1.31 -7.74 -0.15
N ASN A 128 0.66 -6.87 0.60
CA ASN A 128 0.40 -7.12 2.02
C ASN A 128 -0.50 -8.34 2.24
N TRP A 129 -1.28 -8.78 1.24
CA TRP A 129 -2.01 -10.07 1.25
C TRP A 129 -1.13 -11.19 0.72
N PHE A 130 -0.41 -10.98 -0.38
CA PHE A 130 0.51 -11.93 -1.03
C PHE A 130 1.83 -11.23 -1.34
N PRO A 131 2.96 -11.56 -0.72
CA PRO A 131 3.22 -12.71 0.16
C PRO A 131 3.23 -12.37 1.66
N MET A 132 2.82 -11.16 2.10
CA MET A 132 3.05 -10.75 3.49
C MET A 132 2.17 -11.50 4.49
N LEU A 133 0.85 -11.53 4.29
CA LEU A 133 -0.08 -12.28 5.15
C LEU A 133 -0.11 -13.76 4.81
N ILE A 134 -0.25 -14.08 3.52
CA ILE A 134 -0.21 -15.45 3.01
C ILE A 134 1.19 -15.68 2.47
N ASN A 135 2.05 -16.16 3.34
CA ASN A 135 3.47 -16.34 3.05
C ASN A 135 3.73 -17.39 1.98
N THR A 136 4.57 -17.04 1.02
CA THR A 136 5.01 -17.92 -0.08
C THR A 136 6.51 -17.86 -0.22
N ASP A 137 7.12 -18.91 -0.82
CA ASP A 137 8.52 -18.88 -1.23
C ASP A 137 8.65 -18.11 -2.57
N GLU A 138 8.59 -16.79 -2.47
CA GLU A 138 8.59 -15.86 -3.61
C GLU A 138 9.83 -15.99 -4.49
N ARG A 139 10.97 -16.39 -3.90
CA ARG A 139 12.22 -16.55 -4.67
C ARG A 139 12.18 -17.75 -5.60
N ARG A 140 11.45 -18.78 -5.23
CA ARG A 140 11.26 -19.99 -6.07
C ARG A 140 9.99 -19.94 -6.88
N HIS A 141 8.95 -19.32 -6.37
CA HIS A 141 7.60 -19.33 -6.89
C HIS A 141 7.03 -17.92 -7.00
N GLY A 142 7.72 -17.03 -7.70
CA GLY A 142 7.31 -15.63 -7.89
C GLY A 142 5.89 -15.45 -8.42
N TRP A 143 5.33 -16.45 -9.13
CA TRP A 143 3.95 -16.43 -9.57
C TRP A 143 2.92 -16.48 -8.43
N MET A 144 3.29 -17.00 -7.25
CA MET A 144 2.42 -17.00 -6.06
C MET A 144 2.38 -15.64 -5.39
N ASP A 145 3.41 -14.87 -5.57
CA ASP A 145 3.53 -13.48 -5.15
C ASP A 145 2.84 -12.57 -6.18
N GLU A 146 3.43 -12.43 -7.34
CA GLU A 146 2.96 -11.52 -8.38
C GLU A 146 1.64 -11.94 -9.03
N GLY A 147 1.44 -13.25 -9.24
CA GLY A 147 0.25 -13.75 -9.91
C GLY A 147 -1.01 -13.61 -9.07
N PHE A 148 -0.97 -13.99 -7.78
CA PHE A 148 -2.11 -13.78 -6.88
C PHE A 148 -2.36 -12.30 -6.65
N ASN A 149 -1.31 -11.51 -6.49
CA ASN A 149 -1.45 -10.07 -6.36
C ASN A 149 -2.08 -9.44 -7.61
N THR A 150 -1.59 -9.77 -8.80
CA THR A 150 -2.19 -9.32 -10.08
C THR A 150 -3.67 -9.70 -10.17
N PHE A 151 -4.03 -10.90 -9.72
CA PHE A 151 -5.42 -11.36 -9.71
C PHE A 151 -6.32 -10.47 -8.83
N ILE A 152 -5.90 -10.14 -7.61
CA ILE A 152 -6.71 -9.26 -6.75
C ILE A 152 -6.73 -7.81 -7.26
N ASN A 153 -5.62 -7.34 -7.86
CA ASN A 153 -5.55 -6.00 -8.46
C ASN A 153 -6.55 -5.81 -9.61
N TYR A 154 -6.82 -6.87 -10.39
CA TYR A 154 -7.83 -6.83 -11.44
C TYR A 154 -9.19 -6.38 -10.92
N TYR A 155 -9.64 -6.94 -9.80
CA TYR A 155 -10.91 -6.58 -9.18
C TYR A 155 -10.91 -5.17 -8.58
N ALA A 156 -9.80 -4.73 -8.00
CA ALA A 156 -9.66 -3.38 -7.48
C ALA A 156 -9.75 -2.34 -8.61
N ASN A 157 -9.08 -2.60 -9.74
CA ASN A 157 -9.16 -1.74 -10.93
C ASN A 157 -10.58 -1.68 -11.51
N GLN A 158 -11.29 -2.81 -11.60
CA GLN A 158 -12.69 -2.82 -12.04
C GLN A 158 -13.61 -2.03 -11.11
N ALA A 159 -13.38 -2.10 -9.80
CA ALA A 159 -14.18 -1.39 -8.82
C ALA A 159 -13.92 0.13 -8.85
N ARG A 160 -12.68 0.54 -9.08
CA ARG A 160 -12.30 1.96 -9.17
C ARG A 160 -12.73 2.59 -10.49
N TYR A 161 -12.64 1.85 -11.60
CA TYR A 161 -12.89 2.32 -12.97
C TYR A 161 -13.84 1.39 -13.74
N PRO A 162 -15.12 1.34 -13.36
CA PRO A 162 -16.06 0.34 -13.90
C PRO A 162 -16.42 0.51 -15.38
N SER A 163 -16.27 1.71 -15.94
CA SER A 163 -16.67 2.03 -17.33
C SER A 163 -15.59 1.74 -18.37
N GLU A 164 -14.38 1.47 -17.92
CA GLU A 164 -13.26 1.25 -18.82
C GLU A 164 -12.94 -0.22 -18.85
N GLY A 165 -13.31 -0.86 -19.97
CA GLY A 165 -13.06 -2.29 -20.20
C GLY A 165 -11.62 -2.64 -19.79
N THR A 166 -11.53 -3.68 -18.99
CA THR A 166 -10.26 -4.20 -18.47
C THR A 166 -9.31 -4.47 -19.62
N HIS A 167 -8.25 -3.69 -19.71
CA HIS A 167 -7.10 -4.11 -20.49
C HIS A 167 -6.57 -5.40 -19.84
N ARG A 168 -6.90 -6.54 -20.44
CA ARG A 168 -6.29 -7.80 -20.10
C ARG A 168 -4.79 -7.63 -20.28
N ARG A 169 -4.04 -7.53 -19.22
CA ARG A 169 -2.60 -7.75 -19.27
C ARG A 169 -2.40 -9.25 -19.46
N GLY A 170 -2.07 -9.61 -20.67
CA GLY A 170 -1.76 -10.98 -21.04
C GLY A 170 -2.99 -11.87 -21.23
N ASN A 171 -2.99 -12.60 -22.32
CA ASN A 171 -3.86 -13.75 -22.51
C ASN A 171 -3.12 -14.93 -21.88
N ALA A 172 -3.76 -15.71 -21.01
CA ALA A 172 -3.16 -16.91 -20.41
C ALA A 172 -2.78 -17.99 -21.46
N ARG A 173 -2.82 -17.64 -22.73
CA ARG A 173 -2.49 -18.50 -23.88
C ARG A 173 -1.36 -17.93 -24.75
N ASP A 174 -0.82 -16.77 -24.41
CA ASP A 174 0.39 -16.20 -25.04
C ASP A 174 1.63 -16.36 -24.08
#